data_3e8190e46fd9405104519080131379ec
#
_entry.id   3e8190e46fd9405104519080131379ec
#
_cell.length_a   1.000
_cell.length_b   1.000
_cell.length_c   1.000
_cell.angle_alpha   90.00
_cell.angle_beta   90.00
_cell.angle_gamma   90.00
#
_symmetry.space_group_name_H-M   'P 1'
#
loop_
_entity.id
_entity.type
_entity.pdbx_description
1 polymer ?
#
loop_
_entity_poly.entity_id
_entity_poly.type
_entity_poly.pdbx_seq_one_letter_code
_entity_poly.pdbx_strand_id
1 'polypeptide(L)'
;HWTPRDVVELMADLVFMPIADKIKDASYSCYDGACGTGGMLTVAQDRLLTLAKRRGKEVAIHLFGQEINPETYAICTADMLLKGDGEEAEHIMYGSTLSDDQHASRQFDFMLSNPPYGKSWKTDAEKMGGKKEILDTRFNTYLEGGDAMPMIPRTSDGQLLFLLNNVAKMKKDTVLGSRIAEVHNG
;
A
#
# COMPACT_ATOMS: atom_id res chain seq x y z
N HIS A 1 2.61 11.72 -10.72
CA HIS A 1 1.45 11.48 -11.59
C HIS A 1 0.22 11.32 -10.72
N TRP A 2 -0.85 12.05 -11.06
CA TRP A 2 -2.15 11.91 -10.39
C TRP A 2 -2.88 10.70 -10.97
N THR A 3 -3.36 9.81 -10.11
CA THR A 3 -4.28 8.75 -10.55
C THR A 3 -5.67 9.36 -10.75
N PRO A 4 -6.29 9.23 -11.91
CA PRO A 4 -7.65 9.72 -12.13
C PRO A 4 -8.61 9.14 -11.09
N ARG A 5 -9.56 9.98 -10.63
CA ARG A 5 -10.47 9.60 -9.53
C ARG A 5 -11.33 8.38 -9.87
N ASP A 6 -11.80 8.28 -11.09
CA ASP A 6 -12.59 7.15 -11.59
C ASP A 6 -11.81 5.82 -11.56
N VAL A 7 -10.50 5.87 -11.83
CA VAL A 7 -9.61 4.70 -11.69
C VAL A 7 -9.49 4.30 -10.22
N VAL A 8 -9.33 5.25 -9.30
CA VAL A 8 -9.26 4.97 -7.87
C VAL A 8 -10.59 4.39 -7.35
N GLU A 9 -11.72 4.94 -7.79
CA GLU A 9 -13.03 4.42 -7.46
C GLU A 9 -13.23 2.98 -7.97
N LEU A 10 -12.80 2.70 -9.20
CA LEU A 10 -12.81 1.34 -9.75
C LEU A 10 -11.95 0.38 -8.92
N MET A 11 -10.73 0.79 -8.57
CA MET A 11 -9.84 -0.02 -7.71
C MET A 11 -10.48 -0.31 -6.36
N ALA A 12 -11.07 0.70 -5.72
CA ALA A 12 -11.78 0.55 -4.46
C ALA A 12 -12.98 -0.40 -4.59
N ASP A 13 -13.74 -0.30 -5.67
CA ASP A 13 -14.87 -1.20 -5.93
C ASP A 13 -14.41 -2.65 -6.15
N LEU A 14 -13.35 -2.87 -6.89
CA LEU A 14 -12.78 -4.22 -7.10
C LEU A 14 -12.29 -4.85 -5.79
N VAL A 15 -11.81 -4.04 -4.85
CA VAL A 15 -11.38 -4.49 -3.52
C VAL A 15 -12.56 -4.76 -2.60
N PHE A 16 -13.54 -3.84 -2.52
CA PHE A 16 -14.56 -3.85 -1.47
C PHE A 16 -15.87 -4.52 -1.86
N MET A 17 -16.31 -4.41 -3.10
CA MET A 17 -17.59 -4.99 -3.52
C MET A 17 -17.68 -6.51 -3.32
N PRO A 18 -16.63 -7.31 -3.64
CA PRO A 18 -16.69 -8.76 -3.46
C PRO A 18 -16.80 -9.23 -2.00
N ILE A 19 -16.46 -8.35 -1.05
CA ILE A 19 -16.50 -8.65 0.38
C ILE A 19 -17.57 -7.86 1.14
N ALA A 20 -18.34 -7.05 0.42
CA ALA A 20 -19.27 -6.09 1.02
C ALA A 20 -20.25 -6.74 2.01
N ASP A 21 -20.72 -7.97 1.74
CA ASP A 21 -21.65 -8.70 2.62
C ASP A 21 -20.93 -9.37 3.81
N LYS A 22 -19.59 -9.42 3.80
CA LYS A 22 -18.78 -9.98 4.87
C LYS A 22 -18.21 -8.91 5.81
N ILE A 23 -18.40 -7.62 5.51
CA ILE A 23 -17.96 -6.51 6.35
C ILE A 23 -18.69 -6.58 7.69
N LYS A 24 -17.92 -6.46 8.77
CA LYS A 24 -18.43 -6.45 10.15
C LYS A 24 -18.13 -5.12 10.80
N ASP A 25 -18.76 -4.86 11.94
CA ASP A 25 -18.43 -3.76 12.83
C ASP A 25 -17.01 -4.00 13.38
N ALA A 26 -16.04 -3.30 12.83
CA ALA A 26 -14.62 -3.50 13.13
C ALA A 26 -13.77 -2.33 12.62
N SER A 27 -12.51 -2.31 13.04
CA SER A 27 -11.48 -1.43 12.47
C SER A 27 -10.70 -2.17 11.40
N TYR A 28 -10.50 -1.50 10.27
CA TYR A 28 -9.71 -1.98 9.13
C TYR A 28 -8.56 -1.04 8.84
N SER A 29 -7.49 -1.55 8.26
CA SER A 29 -6.33 -0.79 7.84
C SER A 29 -6.21 -0.76 6.32
N CYS A 30 -5.95 0.42 5.75
CA CYS A 30 -5.69 0.62 4.33
C CYS A 30 -4.30 1.24 4.14
N TYR A 31 -3.50 0.69 3.22
CA TYR A 31 -2.12 1.09 2.99
C TYR A 31 -1.85 1.42 1.54
N ASP A 32 -1.02 2.45 1.33
CA ASP A 32 -0.43 2.80 0.04
C ASP A 32 1.06 3.13 0.20
N GLY A 33 1.93 2.28 -0.34
CA GLY A 33 3.38 2.44 -0.29
C GLY A 33 3.95 3.50 -1.25
N ALA A 34 3.12 4.12 -2.07
CA ALA A 34 3.46 5.24 -2.96
C ALA A 34 2.33 6.27 -2.93
N CYS A 35 1.98 6.71 -1.71
CA CYS A 35 0.70 7.36 -1.43
C CYS A 35 0.51 8.75 -2.07
N GLY A 36 1.58 9.34 -2.58
CA GLY A 36 1.47 10.66 -3.18
C GLY A 36 0.89 11.67 -2.19
N THR A 37 -0.14 12.38 -2.61
CA THR A 37 -0.89 13.33 -1.76
C THR A 37 -1.99 12.66 -0.92
N GLY A 38 -2.07 11.33 -0.89
CA GLY A 38 -3.05 10.58 -0.11
C GLY A 38 -4.44 10.45 -0.73
N GLY A 39 -4.62 10.91 -1.97
CA GLY A 39 -5.92 10.91 -2.64
C GLY A 39 -6.53 9.51 -2.79
N MET A 40 -5.71 8.50 -3.08
CA MET A 40 -6.17 7.11 -3.19
C MET A 40 -6.65 6.56 -1.86
N LEU A 41 -5.90 6.80 -0.78
CA LEU A 41 -6.27 6.40 0.58
C LEU A 41 -7.61 7.02 1.01
N THR A 42 -7.78 8.32 0.76
CA THR A 42 -9.02 9.04 1.11
C THR A 42 -10.23 8.51 0.34
N VAL A 43 -10.10 8.28 -0.97
CA VAL A 43 -11.19 7.73 -1.79
C VAL A 43 -11.55 6.31 -1.36
N ALA A 44 -10.54 5.49 -1.05
CA ALA A 44 -10.76 4.14 -0.54
C ALA A 44 -11.51 4.16 0.81
N GLN A 45 -11.13 5.04 1.73
CA GLN A 45 -11.81 5.24 3.01
C GLN A 45 -13.28 5.62 2.80
N ASP A 46 -13.55 6.65 2.03
CA ASP A 46 -14.92 7.12 1.74
C ASP A 46 -15.78 6.01 1.13
N ARG A 47 -15.18 5.21 0.24
CA ARG A 47 -15.90 4.13 -0.44
C ARG A 47 -16.27 3.00 0.52
N LEU A 48 -15.34 2.55 1.36
CA LEU A 48 -15.61 1.50 2.35
C LEU A 48 -16.60 1.96 3.42
N LEU A 49 -16.47 3.19 3.93
CA LEU A 49 -17.43 3.78 4.88
C LEU A 49 -18.84 3.85 4.27
N THR A 50 -18.96 4.26 3.02
CA THR A 50 -20.25 4.30 2.29
C THR A 50 -20.86 2.90 2.16
N LEU A 51 -20.07 1.90 1.79
CA LEU A 51 -20.54 0.52 1.68
C LEU A 51 -20.99 -0.05 3.02
N ALA A 52 -20.22 0.17 4.08
CA ALA A 52 -20.55 -0.26 5.43
C ALA A 52 -21.85 0.37 5.93
N LYS A 53 -21.99 1.69 5.77
CA LYS A 53 -23.20 2.44 6.16
C LYS A 53 -24.45 1.92 5.45
N ARG A 54 -24.37 1.62 4.15
CA ARG A 54 -25.48 1.05 3.38
C ARG A 54 -25.94 -0.33 3.91
N ARG A 55 -25.08 -1.02 4.63
CA ARG A 55 -25.32 -2.33 5.24
C ARG A 55 -25.60 -2.25 6.74
N GLY A 56 -25.76 -1.06 7.29
CA GLY A 56 -25.97 -0.84 8.71
C GLY A 56 -24.79 -1.29 9.58
N LYS A 57 -23.56 -1.15 9.05
CA LYS A 57 -22.32 -1.50 9.76
C LYS A 57 -21.56 -0.27 10.19
N GLU A 58 -20.97 -0.33 11.38
CA GLU A 58 -20.05 0.67 11.91
C GLU A 58 -18.61 0.19 11.72
N VAL A 59 -17.87 0.88 10.88
CA VAL A 59 -16.46 0.57 10.63
C VAL A 59 -15.59 1.80 10.86
N ALA A 60 -14.40 1.58 11.42
CA ALA A 60 -13.30 2.53 11.41
C ALA A 60 -12.27 2.08 10.37
N ILE A 61 -11.63 3.03 9.71
CA ILE A 61 -10.60 2.75 8.72
C ILE A 61 -9.40 3.61 9.04
N HIS A 62 -8.28 2.97 9.38
CA HIS A 62 -7.01 3.63 9.60
C HIS A 62 -6.19 3.63 8.31
N LEU A 63 -5.74 4.81 7.92
CA LEU A 63 -4.95 5.02 6.72
C LEU A 63 -3.46 4.99 7.05
N PHE A 64 -2.70 4.32 6.22
CA PHE A 64 -1.24 4.22 6.31
C PHE A 64 -0.64 4.51 4.95
N GLY A 65 0.43 5.28 4.92
CA GLY A 65 1.09 5.60 3.66
C GLY A 65 2.58 5.80 3.81
N GLN A 66 3.27 5.73 2.68
CA GLN A 66 4.67 6.10 2.60
C GLN A 66 4.94 6.83 1.29
N GLU A 67 5.70 7.93 1.36
CA GLU A 67 6.01 8.77 0.21
C GLU A 67 7.46 9.21 0.25
N ILE A 68 8.15 9.07 -0.87
CA ILE A 68 9.57 9.42 -1.02
C ILE A 68 9.80 10.90 -1.35
N ASN A 69 8.83 11.55 -2.00
CA ASN A 69 8.93 12.95 -2.36
C ASN A 69 8.55 13.83 -1.17
N PRO A 70 9.44 14.70 -0.67
CA PRO A 70 9.19 15.48 0.54
C PRO A 70 8.06 16.50 0.40
N GLU A 71 7.87 17.10 -0.78
CA GLU A 71 6.80 18.07 -1.02
C GLU A 71 5.43 17.35 -1.02
N THR A 72 5.36 16.24 -1.72
CA THR A 72 4.14 15.42 -1.82
C THR A 72 3.78 14.82 -0.46
N TYR A 73 4.78 14.35 0.30
CA TYR A 73 4.61 13.90 1.69
C TYR A 73 4.03 15.00 2.59
N ALA A 74 4.58 16.22 2.52
CA ALA A 74 4.09 17.34 3.32
C ALA A 74 2.63 17.70 2.98
N ILE A 75 2.25 17.66 1.71
CA ILE A 75 0.86 17.88 1.28
C ILE A 75 -0.05 16.78 1.84
N CYS A 76 0.35 15.51 1.71
CA CYS A 76 -0.40 14.37 2.22
C CYS A 76 -0.64 14.50 3.74
N THR A 77 0.40 14.76 4.49
CA THR A 77 0.34 14.90 5.95
C THR A 77 -0.57 16.07 6.36
N ALA A 78 -0.44 17.22 5.68
CA ALA A 78 -1.31 18.38 5.94
C ALA A 78 -2.79 18.08 5.65
N ASP A 79 -3.08 17.39 4.55
CA ASP A 79 -4.45 16.97 4.18
C ASP A 79 -5.04 16.00 5.22
N MET A 80 -4.26 15.04 5.71
CA MET A 80 -4.70 14.09 6.74
C MET A 80 -4.98 14.81 8.07
N LEU A 81 -4.14 15.78 8.46
CA LEU A 81 -4.38 16.63 9.64
C LEU A 81 -5.68 17.44 9.55
N LEU A 82 -6.02 17.93 8.37
CA LEU A 82 -7.23 18.74 8.15
C LEU A 82 -8.52 17.91 8.10
N LYS A 83 -8.43 16.64 7.71
CA LYS A 83 -9.60 15.77 7.51
C LYS A 83 -9.96 14.91 8.72
N GLY A 84 -9.07 14.74 9.68
CA GLY A 84 -9.25 13.84 10.83
C GLY A 84 -8.77 14.43 12.14
N ASP A 85 -8.64 13.55 13.12
CA ASP A 85 -8.18 13.89 14.49
C ASP A 85 -6.65 13.99 14.60
N GLY A 86 -5.94 13.94 13.47
CA GLY A 86 -4.49 13.98 13.41
C GLY A 86 -3.79 12.61 13.48
N GLU A 87 -4.43 11.57 13.97
CA GLU A 87 -3.86 10.21 14.03
C GLU A 87 -3.42 9.70 12.66
N GLU A 88 -4.22 9.93 11.63
CA GLU A 88 -3.93 9.46 10.26
C GLU A 88 -2.65 10.12 9.69
N ALA A 89 -2.36 11.36 10.07
CA ALA A 89 -1.14 12.05 9.66
C ALA A 89 0.12 11.40 10.23
N GLU A 90 0.05 10.84 11.43
CA GLU A 90 1.16 10.12 12.06
C GLU A 90 1.47 8.77 11.38
N HIS A 91 0.51 8.24 10.63
CA HIS A 91 0.67 7.00 9.87
C HIS A 91 1.25 7.22 8.46
N ILE A 92 1.42 8.46 8.04
CA ILE A 92 2.07 8.79 6.77
C ILE A 92 3.57 8.98 7.02
N MET A 93 4.39 8.14 6.40
CA MET A 93 5.82 8.11 6.61
C MET A 93 6.58 8.69 5.43
N TYR A 94 7.68 9.38 5.72
CA TYR A 94 8.61 9.86 4.71
C TYR A 94 9.71 8.83 4.45
N GLY A 95 9.99 8.53 3.21
CA GLY A 95 11.09 7.65 2.81
C GLY A 95 10.73 6.69 1.68
N SER A 96 11.73 5.93 1.24
CA SER A 96 11.52 4.94 0.18
C SER A 96 10.90 3.66 0.73
N THR A 97 9.74 3.29 0.24
CA THR A 97 9.09 2.01 0.54
C THR A 97 9.97 0.80 0.24
N LEU A 98 10.87 0.92 -0.75
CA LEU A 98 11.73 -0.19 -1.16
C LEU A 98 12.95 -0.35 -0.26
N SER A 99 13.67 0.72 0.01
CA SER A 99 14.96 0.68 0.74
C SER A 99 14.91 1.20 2.17
N ASP A 100 13.77 1.75 2.61
CA ASP A 100 13.58 2.33 3.94
C ASP A 100 12.12 2.15 4.39
N ASP A 101 11.69 0.91 4.56
CA ASP A 101 10.31 0.54 4.91
C ASP A 101 9.96 0.93 6.35
N GLN A 102 9.25 2.04 6.50
CA GLN A 102 8.80 2.56 7.80
C GLN A 102 7.60 1.79 8.39
N HIS A 103 7.00 0.90 7.61
CA HIS A 103 5.90 0.01 8.03
C HIS A 103 6.30 -1.47 8.05
N ALA A 104 7.59 -1.79 8.25
CA ALA A 104 8.15 -3.13 8.15
C ALA A 104 7.46 -4.18 9.03
N SER A 105 7.00 -3.79 10.22
CA SER A 105 6.32 -4.68 11.18
C SER A 105 4.80 -4.75 11.03
N ARG A 106 4.22 -4.03 10.06
CA ARG A 106 2.77 -3.92 9.91
C ARG A 106 2.24 -4.80 8.79
N GLN A 107 1.02 -5.30 9.01
CA GLN A 107 0.20 -5.96 8.00
C GLN A 107 -1.14 -5.23 7.88
N PHE A 108 -1.71 -5.25 6.68
CA PHE A 108 -2.88 -4.46 6.35
C PHE A 108 -4.02 -5.32 5.78
N ASP A 109 -5.26 -4.84 5.99
CA ASP A 109 -6.45 -5.47 5.43
C ASP A 109 -6.59 -5.17 3.95
N PHE A 110 -6.32 -3.92 3.56
CA PHE A 110 -6.47 -3.44 2.19
C PHE A 110 -5.24 -2.66 1.76
N MET A 111 -4.85 -2.82 0.50
CA MET A 111 -3.76 -2.07 -0.10
C MET A 111 -4.17 -1.62 -1.50
N LEU A 112 -4.10 -0.31 -1.73
CA LEU A 112 -4.34 0.28 -3.03
C LEU A 112 -3.13 1.14 -3.38
N SER A 113 -2.53 0.92 -4.55
CA SER A 113 -1.33 1.64 -4.92
C SER A 113 -1.24 1.89 -6.42
N ASN A 114 -0.69 3.05 -6.78
CA ASN A 114 -0.22 3.34 -8.13
C ASN A 114 1.28 3.68 -8.06
N PRO A 115 2.14 2.64 -8.00
CA PRO A 115 3.57 2.85 -7.85
C PRO A 115 4.18 3.53 -9.07
N PRO A 116 5.35 4.18 -8.92
CA PRO A 116 6.03 4.82 -10.03
C PRO A 116 6.49 3.77 -11.05
N TYR A 117 6.04 3.90 -12.28
CA TYR A 117 6.48 3.07 -13.40
C TYR A 117 7.44 3.85 -14.33
N GLY A 118 8.30 3.12 -15.02
CA GLY A 118 9.34 3.70 -15.89
C GLY A 118 10.48 4.39 -15.14
N LYS A 119 10.53 4.28 -13.81
CA LYS A 119 11.64 4.79 -13.00
C LYS A 119 12.56 3.66 -12.55
N SER A 120 13.86 3.93 -12.62
CA SER A 120 14.86 3.00 -12.11
C SER A 120 14.88 3.02 -10.59
N TRP A 121 14.92 1.84 -9.99
CA TRP A 121 15.11 1.64 -8.55
C TRP A 121 16.57 1.33 -8.17
N LYS A 122 17.52 1.69 -9.06
CA LYS A 122 18.96 1.46 -8.87
C LYS A 122 19.48 2.05 -7.55
N THR A 123 19.04 3.24 -7.20
CA THR A 123 19.42 3.90 -5.95
C THR A 123 18.95 3.12 -4.73
N ASP A 124 17.75 2.55 -4.77
CA ASP A 124 17.25 1.69 -3.70
C ASP A 124 18.05 0.40 -3.62
N ALA A 125 18.37 -0.21 -4.75
CA ALA A 125 19.23 -1.40 -4.78
C ALA A 125 20.61 -1.13 -4.14
N GLU A 126 21.21 0.03 -4.44
CA GLU A 126 22.50 0.43 -3.84
C GLU A 126 22.40 0.61 -2.34
N LYS A 127 21.32 1.22 -1.84
CA LYS A 127 21.05 1.36 -0.40
C LYS A 127 20.84 0.01 0.31
N MET A 128 20.29 -0.98 -0.39
CA MET A 128 20.10 -2.35 0.11
C MET A 128 21.35 -3.25 -0.03
N GLY A 129 22.51 -2.69 -0.33
CA GLY A 129 23.78 -3.42 -0.45
C GLY A 129 24.14 -3.90 -1.86
N GLY A 130 23.33 -3.52 -2.86
CA GLY A 130 23.47 -3.94 -4.25
C GLY A 130 22.52 -5.07 -4.62
N LYS A 131 22.09 -5.09 -5.88
CA LYS A 131 21.05 -5.98 -6.39
C LYS A 131 21.24 -7.48 -6.05
N LYS A 132 22.49 -7.93 -5.94
CA LYS A 132 22.83 -9.34 -5.67
C LYS A 132 22.83 -9.67 -4.17
N GLU A 133 22.87 -8.66 -3.31
CA GLU A 133 23.01 -8.78 -1.86
C GLU A 133 21.72 -8.42 -1.12
N ILE A 134 20.60 -8.25 -1.83
CA ILE A 134 19.33 -7.90 -1.21
C ILE A 134 18.81 -9.08 -0.38
N LEU A 135 18.84 -8.92 0.94
CA LEU A 135 18.38 -9.93 1.91
C LEU A 135 16.95 -9.64 2.43
N ASP A 136 16.32 -8.57 1.99
CA ASP A 136 14.97 -8.20 2.41
C ASP A 136 13.97 -9.32 2.10
N THR A 137 13.32 -9.82 3.12
CA THR A 137 12.38 -10.95 3.02
C THR A 137 11.15 -10.67 2.17
N ARG A 138 10.82 -9.40 1.95
CA ARG A 138 9.74 -9.01 1.03
C ARG A 138 10.05 -9.39 -0.42
N PHE A 139 11.33 -9.45 -0.78
CA PHE A 139 11.83 -9.64 -2.15
C PHE A 139 12.51 -10.99 -2.36
N ASN A 140 12.37 -11.90 -1.41
CA ASN A 140 12.87 -13.25 -1.50
C ASN A 140 11.74 -14.25 -1.22
N THR A 141 11.72 -15.33 -1.95
CA THR A 141 10.90 -16.51 -1.63
C THR A 141 11.80 -17.68 -1.26
N TYR A 142 11.24 -18.70 -0.63
CA TYR A 142 11.97 -19.88 -0.25
C TYR A 142 11.41 -21.09 -0.99
N LEU A 143 12.30 -21.87 -1.58
CA LEU A 143 11.94 -23.13 -2.22
C LEU A 143 11.76 -24.23 -1.17
N GLU A 144 11.10 -25.32 -1.56
CA GLU A 144 11.12 -26.55 -0.76
C GLU A 144 12.58 -26.99 -0.59
N GLY A 145 13.05 -27.06 0.66
CA GLY A 145 14.46 -27.32 0.98
C GLY A 145 15.19 -26.15 1.66
N GLY A 146 14.55 -24.96 1.72
CA GLY A 146 15.04 -23.81 2.49
C GLY A 146 15.95 -22.85 1.73
N ASP A 147 16.23 -23.11 0.46
CA ASP A 147 17.03 -22.19 -0.37
C ASP A 147 16.24 -20.93 -0.71
N ALA A 148 16.87 -19.78 -0.46
CA ALA A 148 16.29 -18.48 -0.84
C ALA A 148 16.36 -18.27 -2.34
N MET A 149 15.22 -17.91 -2.96
CA MET A 149 15.14 -17.50 -4.36
C MET A 149 14.82 -16.02 -4.44
N PRO A 150 15.73 -15.16 -4.91
CA PRO A 150 15.48 -13.75 -5.07
C PRO A 150 14.43 -13.46 -6.14
N MET A 151 13.42 -12.66 -5.79
CA MET A 151 12.40 -12.16 -6.72
C MET A 151 12.76 -10.74 -7.17
N ILE A 152 13.99 -10.54 -7.63
CA ILE A 152 14.55 -9.23 -7.91
C ILE A 152 14.39 -8.90 -9.41
N PRO A 153 13.54 -7.94 -9.78
CA PRO A 153 13.33 -7.56 -11.17
C PRO A 153 14.50 -6.78 -11.77
N ARG A 154 14.38 -6.41 -13.02
CA ARG A 154 15.32 -5.46 -13.65
C ARG A 154 15.26 -4.11 -12.92
N THR A 155 16.37 -3.40 -12.88
CA THR A 155 16.42 -2.07 -12.22
C THR A 155 15.51 -1.02 -12.86
N SER A 156 15.07 -1.24 -14.09
CA SER A 156 14.07 -0.42 -14.77
C SER A 156 12.61 -0.77 -14.42
N ASP A 157 12.38 -1.83 -13.64
CA ASP A 157 11.05 -2.37 -13.32
C ASP A 157 10.84 -2.43 -11.80
N GLY A 158 10.74 -1.25 -11.18
CA GLY A 158 10.50 -1.14 -9.73
C GLY A 158 9.07 -1.46 -9.30
N GLN A 159 8.09 -1.40 -10.20
CA GLN A 159 6.68 -1.60 -9.86
C GLN A 159 6.42 -3.01 -9.30
N LEU A 160 7.12 -4.03 -9.79
CA LEU A 160 6.99 -5.39 -9.25
C LEU A 160 7.42 -5.48 -7.79
N LEU A 161 8.42 -4.70 -7.36
CA LEU A 161 8.83 -4.65 -5.95
C LEU A 161 7.76 -4.03 -5.05
N PHE A 162 6.97 -3.07 -5.55
CA PHE A 162 5.81 -2.54 -4.83
C PHE A 162 4.74 -3.61 -4.65
N LEU A 163 4.45 -4.41 -5.67
CA LEU A 163 3.54 -5.54 -5.56
C LEU A 163 4.04 -6.56 -4.52
N LEU A 164 5.32 -6.92 -4.56
CA LEU A 164 5.92 -7.83 -3.59
C LEU A 164 5.87 -7.27 -2.16
N ASN A 165 6.12 -5.97 -2.00
CA ASN A 165 5.94 -5.28 -0.72
C ASN A 165 4.49 -5.41 -0.22
N ASN A 166 3.51 -5.17 -1.08
CA ASN A 166 2.11 -5.29 -0.72
C ASN A 166 1.75 -6.74 -0.36
N VAL A 167 2.20 -7.72 -1.12
CA VAL A 167 1.98 -9.16 -0.83
C VAL A 167 2.59 -9.54 0.52
N ALA A 168 3.80 -9.08 0.84
CA ALA A 168 4.45 -9.34 2.12
C ALA A 168 3.69 -8.73 3.31
N LYS A 169 2.97 -7.64 3.09
CA LYS A 169 2.18 -6.91 4.10
C LYS A 169 0.72 -7.35 4.20
N MET A 170 0.31 -8.39 3.49
CA MET A 170 -1.04 -8.94 3.63
C MET A 170 -1.25 -9.57 5.01
N LYS A 171 -2.36 -9.26 5.66
CA LYS A 171 -2.84 -10.03 6.83
C LYS A 171 -3.21 -11.44 6.39
N LYS A 172 -2.71 -12.45 7.09
CA LYS A 172 -2.89 -13.86 6.70
C LYS A 172 -4.16 -14.48 7.27
N ASP A 173 -4.52 -14.15 8.49
CA ASP A 173 -5.60 -14.83 9.24
C ASP A 173 -6.78 -13.88 9.49
N THR A 174 -7.40 -13.39 8.42
CA THR A 174 -8.59 -12.55 8.53
C THR A 174 -9.80 -13.17 7.82
N VAL A 175 -10.98 -12.93 8.35
CA VAL A 175 -12.26 -13.45 7.77
C VAL A 175 -12.51 -12.89 6.37
N LEU A 176 -12.07 -11.64 6.11
CA LEU A 176 -12.25 -10.99 4.81
C LEU A 176 -11.16 -11.38 3.81
N GLY A 177 -10.03 -11.90 4.28
CA GLY A 177 -8.80 -11.97 3.52
C GLY A 177 -8.23 -10.56 3.25
N SER A 178 -6.92 -10.43 3.18
CA SER A 178 -6.29 -9.18 2.76
C SER A 178 -6.40 -9.04 1.24
N ARG A 179 -6.57 -7.80 0.74
CA ARG A 179 -6.81 -7.55 -0.69
C ARG A 179 -5.92 -6.41 -1.20
N ILE A 180 -5.42 -6.60 -2.40
CA ILE A 180 -4.55 -5.65 -3.10
C ILE A 180 -5.20 -5.23 -4.41
N ALA A 181 -5.18 -3.93 -4.71
CA ALA A 181 -5.36 -3.41 -6.06
C ALA A 181 -4.18 -2.50 -6.39
N GLU A 182 -3.52 -2.76 -7.50
CA GLU A 182 -2.33 -2.01 -7.92
C GLU A 182 -2.37 -1.73 -9.42
N VAL A 183 -2.03 -0.51 -9.81
CA VAL A 183 -1.94 -0.11 -11.23
C VAL A 183 -0.53 -0.43 -11.72
N HIS A 184 -0.45 -1.20 -12.76
CA HIS A 184 0.82 -1.53 -13.43
C HIS A 184 0.84 -0.99 -14.85
N ASN A 185 2.04 -0.65 -15.32
CA ASN A 185 2.28 -0.40 -16.73
C ASN A 185 2.31 -1.75 -17.45
N GLY A 186 1.58 -1.86 -18.54
CA GLY A 186 1.53 -3.05 -19.38
C GLY A 186 2.73 -3.14 -20.33
#